data_596fb8024dc80634bd431634e0828a35
#
_entry.id   596fb8024dc80634bd431634e0828a35
#
_cell.length_a   1.000
_cell.length_b   1.000
_cell.length_c   1.000
_cell.angle_alpha   90.00
_cell.angle_beta   90.00
_cell.angle_gamma   90.00
#
_symmetry.space_group_name_H-M   'P 1'
#
loop_
_entity.id
_entity.type
_entity.pdbx_description
1 polymer ?
#
loop_
_entity_poly.entity_id
_entity_poly.type
_entity_poly.pdbx_seq_one_letter_code
_entity_poly.pdbx_strand_id
1 'polypeptide(L)'
;MKKIYFALILATFFSCTNHKKASDKKVDTPVVEREILTPEFQTILDSAGVEGSILIYDLKNDTYFSNDFQWAEKGRLPASTFKITNSIIALETGVVENDSTLFKWNGEKRSLKVWEQDLILKEAFHYSCVPCYQEVARNIGAQRMSAYLDKLKYGAMDVDTTNIDMFWLEGDSKISQFQQIDFLKRFYQSQLPISERTEKIMKRMMILEENDNYTLRGKTGWSIRNGNNNGWFVGYLENGSDTYFFATNINPNADFNMDLFPMIRKEVTLEALRNMNLMN
;
A
#
# COMPACT_ATOMS: atom_id res chain seq x y z
N MET A 1 78.16 -46.05 -43.37
CA MET A 1 78.25 -45.90 -41.91
C MET A 1 77.69 -44.55 -41.59
N LYS A 2 76.37 -44.52 -41.15
CA LYS A 2 75.64 -43.29 -40.82
C LYS A 2 75.69 -43.08 -39.33
N LYS A 3 76.21 -41.95 -38.88
CA LYS A 3 76.24 -41.56 -37.49
C LYS A 3 74.92 -40.85 -37.22
N ILE A 4 74.17 -41.36 -36.22
CA ILE A 4 72.92 -40.77 -35.73
C ILE A 4 73.28 -39.94 -34.49
N TYR A 5 72.99 -38.60 -34.54
CA TYR A 5 73.14 -37.75 -33.38
C TYR A 5 71.74 -37.68 -32.68
N PHE A 6 71.70 -38.02 -31.40
CA PHE A 6 70.54 -37.91 -30.53
C PHE A 6 70.59 -36.52 -29.89
N ALA A 7 69.61 -35.68 -30.25
CA ALA A 7 69.49 -34.40 -29.63
C ALA A 7 68.51 -34.52 -28.43
N LEU A 8 68.99 -34.23 -27.26
CA LEU A 8 68.27 -34.22 -26.02
C LEU A 8 67.54 -32.87 -25.92
N ILE A 9 66.19 -32.86 -26.03
CA ILE A 9 65.36 -31.65 -25.82
C ILE A 9 64.95 -31.61 -24.36
N LEU A 10 65.42 -30.59 -23.63
CA LEU A 10 65.09 -30.29 -22.26
C LEU A 10 63.77 -29.45 -22.25
N ALA A 11 62.68 -30.05 -21.91
CA ALA A 11 61.40 -29.34 -21.78
C ALA A 11 61.31 -28.73 -20.38
N THR A 12 61.38 -27.41 -20.29
CA THR A 12 61.09 -26.65 -19.08
C THR A 12 59.58 -26.45 -18.96
N PHE A 13 58.93 -27.06 -17.98
CA PHE A 13 57.54 -26.81 -17.63
C PHE A 13 57.45 -25.49 -16.85
N PHE A 14 56.93 -24.46 -17.49
CA PHE A 14 56.41 -23.29 -16.79
C PHE A 14 55.02 -23.61 -16.24
N SER A 15 54.94 -23.78 -14.93
CA SER A 15 53.65 -23.89 -14.21
C SER A 15 53.10 -22.49 -14.01
N CYS A 16 52.13 -22.07 -14.84
CA CYS A 16 51.30 -20.90 -14.57
C CYS A 16 50.20 -21.27 -13.58
N THR A 17 50.40 -20.89 -12.32
CA THR A 17 49.32 -20.92 -11.32
C THR A 17 48.32 -19.80 -11.60
N ASN A 18 47.24 -20.12 -12.27
CA ASN A 18 46.07 -19.24 -12.40
C ASN A 18 45.31 -19.18 -11.04
N HIS A 19 45.57 -18.14 -10.25
CA HIS A 19 44.70 -17.78 -9.15
C HIS A 19 43.39 -17.24 -9.73
N LYS A 20 42.39 -18.12 -9.92
CA LYS A 20 41.01 -17.71 -10.05
C LYS A 20 40.60 -17.09 -8.71
N LYS A 21 40.42 -15.75 -8.68
CA LYS A 21 39.65 -15.09 -7.64
C LYS A 21 38.27 -15.75 -7.62
N ALA A 22 37.97 -16.46 -6.54
CA ALA A 22 36.61 -16.86 -6.24
C ALA A 22 35.81 -15.56 -6.06
N SER A 23 34.88 -15.29 -6.98
CA SER A 23 33.86 -14.28 -6.75
C SER A 23 32.92 -14.89 -5.72
N ASP A 24 32.94 -14.35 -4.51
CA ASP A 24 31.88 -14.58 -3.54
C ASP A 24 30.56 -14.15 -4.16
N LYS A 25 29.87 -15.08 -4.80
CA LYS A 25 28.45 -14.95 -5.05
C LYS A 25 27.81 -14.95 -3.68
N LYS A 26 27.38 -13.76 -3.18
CA LYS A 26 26.36 -13.69 -2.16
C LYS A 26 25.21 -14.60 -2.64
N VAL A 27 25.05 -15.70 -1.98
CA VAL A 27 23.82 -16.50 -2.07
C VAL A 27 22.77 -15.63 -1.42
N ASP A 28 21.93 -14.96 -2.22
CA ASP A 28 20.71 -14.37 -1.73
C ASP A 28 19.83 -15.53 -1.21
N THR A 29 19.96 -15.80 0.07
CA THR A 29 18.99 -16.62 0.78
C THR A 29 17.68 -15.86 0.68
N PRO A 30 16.59 -16.45 0.17
CA PRO A 30 15.30 -15.76 0.18
C PRO A 30 15.01 -15.38 1.63
N VAL A 31 14.84 -14.08 1.86
CA VAL A 31 14.40 -13.56 3.16
C VAL A 31 12.98 -14.07 3.33
N VAL A 32 12.80 -15.03 4.22
CA VAL A 32 11.47 -15.52 4.60
C VAL A 32 10.92 -14.47 5.56
N GLU A 33 9.96 -13.69 5.09
CA GLU A 33 9.23 -12.73 5.92
C GLU A 33 8.66 -13.47 7.13
N ARG A 34 8.95 -12.95 8.31
CA ARG A 34 8.55 -13.58 9.57
C ARG A 34 7.13 -13.17 9.93
N GLU A 35 6.28 -14.15 10.21
CA GLU A 35 4.91 -13.95 10.69
C GLU A 35 4.82 -14.23 12.20
N ILE A 36 4.29 -13.27 12.95
CA ILE A 36 4.05 -13.39 14.39
C ILE A 36 2.56 -13.21 14.66
N LEU A 37 1.93 -14.27 15.16
CA LEU A 37 0.55 -14.18 15.63
C LEU A 37 0.50 -13.33 16.91
N THR A 38 -0.37 -12.31 16.91
CA THR A 38 -0.50 -11.31 17.98
C THR A 38 -1.94 -11.32 18.50
N PRO A 39 -2.25 -12.17 19.51
CA PRO A 39 -3.61 -12.33 20.03
C PRO A 39 -4.20 -11.05 20.64
N GLU A 40 -3.36 -10.12 21.08
CA GLU A 40 -3.77 -8.82 21.61
C GLU A 40 -4.56 -8.00 20.58
N PHE A 41 -4.26 -8.15 19.30
CA PHE A 41 -5.03 -7.49 18.24
C PHE A 41 -6.47 -8.02 18.15
N GLN A 42 -6.68 -9.32 18.43
CA GLN A 42 -8.04 -9.87 18.52
C GLN A 42 -8.80 -9.25 19.68
N THR A 43 -8.17 -9.09 20.84
CA THR A 43 -8.80 -8.45 22.00
C THR A 43 -9.23 -7.00 21.69
N ILE A 44 -8.45 -6.26 20.91
CA ILE A 44 -8.79 -4.91 20.44
C ILE A 44 -10.05 -4.95 19.57
N LEU A 45 -10.10 -5.86 18.59
CA LEU A 45 -11.24 -6.01 17.68
C LEU A 45 -12.52 -6.44 18.42
N ASP A 46 -12.41 -7.41 19.32
CA ASP A 46 -13.54 -7.89 20.14
C ASP A 46 -14.11 -6.76 21.01
N SER A 47 -13.23 -5.99 21.67
CA SER A 47 -13.61 -4.84 22.50
C SER A 47 -14.26 -3.73 21.68
N ALA A 48 -13.88 -3.60 20.42
CA ALA A 48 -14.45 -2.63 19.49
C ALA A 48 -15.75 -3.10 18.83
N GLY A 49 -16.19 -4.35 19.05
CA GLY A 49 -17.39 -4.91 18.45
C GLY A 49 -17.30 -5.13 16.93
N VAL A 50 -16.12 -5.47 16.44
CA VAL A 50 -15.87 -5.70 15.02
C VAL A 50 -15.10 -7.02 14.83
N GLU A 51 -15.26 -7.63 13.67
CA GLU A 51 -14.45 -8.77 13.21
C GLU A 51 -13.47 -8.34 12.13
N GLY A 52 -12.36 -9.07 11.99
CA GLY A 52 -11.38 -8.75 10.95
C GLY A 52 -9.95 -9.05 11.33
N SER A 53 -9.05 -8.37 10.64
CA SER A 53 -7.63 -8.48 10.89
C SER A 53 -6.93 -7.12 10.92
N ILE A 54 -6.03 -6.96 11.86
CA ILE A 54 -5.00 -5.92 11.89
C ILE A 54 -3.72 -6.58 11.40
N LEU A 55 -3.13 -6.04 10.34
CA LEU A 55 -1.83 -6.47 9.83
C LEU A 55 -0.85 -5.30 9.94
N ILE A 56 0.26 -5.51 10.66
CA ILE A 56 1.34 -4.53 10.82
C ILE A 56 2.64 -5.18 10.35
N TYR A 57 3.44 -4.44 9.58
CA TYR A 57 4.74 -4.86 9.08
C TYR A 57 5.84 -3.92 9.60
N ASP A 58 6.82 -4.49 10.28
CA ASP A 58 8.04 -3.83 10.72
C ASP A 58 9.09 -3.90 9.61
N LEU A 59 9.39 -2.76 9.01
CA LEU A 59 10.34 -2.67 7.89
C LEU A 59 11.76 -3.06 8.29
N LYS A 60 12.17 -2.74 9.51
CA LYS A 60 13.54 -2.98 9.99
C LYS A 60 13.81 -4.45 10.27
N ASN A 61 12.83 -5.14 10.84
CA ASN A 61 12.95 -6.52 11.27
C ASN A 61 12.34 -7.51 10.26
N ASP A 62 11.80 -7.03 9.13
CA ASP A 62 11.15 -7.83 8.08
C ASP A 62 10.10 -8.80 8.67
N THR A 63 9.21 -8.25 9.51
CA THR A 63 8.31 -9.04 10.35
C THR A 63 6.88 -8.53 10.26
N TYR A 64 5.95 -9.44 9.99
CA TYR A 64 4.51 -9.19 10.06
C TYR A 64 3.94 -9.60 11.43
N PHE A 65 3.03 -8.78 11.94
CA PHE A 65 2.23 -9.02 13.13
C PHE A 65 0.75 -8.99 12.76
N SER A 66 -0.01 -10.01 13.15
CA SER A 66 -1.45 -10.04 12.90
C SER A 66 -2.17 -10.95 13.90
N ASN A 67 -3.48 -10.69 14.13
CA ASN A 67 -4.37 -11.64 14.81
C ASN A 67 -4.86 -12.75 13.87
N ASP A 68 -4.93 -12.51 12.55
CA ASP A 68 -5.44 -13.48 11.57
C ASP A 68 -4.80 -13.24 10.18
N PHE A 69 -3.78 -14.04 9.86
CA PHE A 69 -3.11 -14.01 8.56
C PHE A 69 -4.00 -14.54 7.43
N GLN A 70 -4.90 -15.50 7.71
CA GLN A 70 -5.82 -16.03 6.69
C GLN A 70 -6.85 -14.96 6.27
N TRP A 71 -7.29 -14.12 7.22
CA TRP A 71 -8.11 -12.97 6.86
C TRP A 71 -7.31 -11.96 6.03
N ALA A 72 -6.06 -11.72 6.40
CA ALA A 72 -5.18 -10.76 5.74
C ALA A 72 -4.84 -11.13 4.28
N GLU A 73 -4.83 -12.40 3.93
CA GLU A 73 -4.64 -12.91 2.56
C GLU A 73 -5.85 -12.67 1.64
N LYS A 74 -7.06 -12.57 2.21
CA LYS A 74 -8.29 -12.46 1.41
C LYS A 74 -8.40 -11.12 0.71
N GLY A 75 -8.51 -11.14 -0.61
CA GLY A 75 -8.77 -9.93 -1.39
C GLY A 75 -10.19 -9.40 -1.17
N ARG A 76 -10.31 -8.08 -0.98
CA ARG A 76 -11.55 -7.33 -0.80
C ARG A 76 -11.55 -6.04 -1.63
N LEU A 77 -12.73 -5.46 -1.86
CA LEU A 77 -12.82 -4.16 -2.52
C LEU A 77 -11.95 -3.12 -1.80
N PRO A 78 -11.09 -2.39 -2.50
CA PRO A 78 -10.21 -1.41 -1.87
C PRO A 78 -10.95 -0.22 -1.27
N ALA A 79 -12.16 0.06 -1.71
CA ALA A 79 -12.95 1.21 -1.28
C ALA A 79 -12.14 2.52 -1.40
N SER A 80 -12.29 3.45 -0.46
CA SER A 80 -11.56 4.74 -0.52
C SER A 80 -10.06 4.65 -0.26
N THR A 81 -9.47 3.48 0.06
CA THR A 81 -8.01 3.32 0.08
C THR A 81 -7.43 3.44 -1.33
N PHE A 82 -8.23 3.10 -2.36
CA PHE A 82 -7.88 3.28 -3.77
C PHE A 82 -7.55 4.74 -4.12
N LYS A 83 -8.02 5.72 -3.35
CA LYS A 83 -7.72 7.14 -3.58
C LYS A 83 -6.21 7.43 -3.56
N ILE A 84 -5.40 6.64 -2.86
CA ILE A 84 -3.93 6.75 -2.94
C ILE A 84 -3.48 6.49 -4.37
N THR A 85 -3.84 5.35 -4.94
CA THR A 85 -3.47 4.94 -6.30
C THR A 85 -4.11 5.83 -7.37
N ASN A 86 -5.39 6.19 -7.19
CA ASN A 86 -6.10 7.09 -8.11
C ASN A 86 -5.40 8.47 -8.18
N SER A 87 -5.00 9.05 -7.04
CA SER A 87 -4.25 10.32 -7.02
C SER A 87 -2.87 10.20 -7.69
N ILE A 88 -2.16 9.10 -7.45
CA ILE A 88 -0.88 8.82 -8.13
C ILE A 88 -1.10 8.83 -9.64
N ILE A 89 -2.08 8.07 -10.14
CA ILE A 89 -2.37 7.98 -11.58
C ILE A 89 -2.80 9.34 -12.14
N ALA A 90 -3.62 10.08 -11.41
CA ALA A 90 -4.07 11.40 -11.83
C ALA A 90 -2.92 12.40 -11.98
N LEU A 91 -1.97 12.40 -11.03
CA LEU A 91 -0.76 13.23 -11.09
C LEU A 91 0.17 12.82 -12.23
N GLU A 92 0.40 11.52 -12.43
CA GLU A 92 1.26 10.99 -13.50
C GLU A 92 0.68 11.21 -14.90
N THR A 93 -0.65 11.22 -15.02
CA THR A 93 -1.34 11.45 -16.30
C THR A 93 -1.66 12.92 -16.58
N GLY A 94 -1.34 13.82 -15.63
CA GLY A 94 -1.63 15.25 -15.75
C GLY A 94 -3.13 15.60 -15.66
N VAL A 95 -3.97 14.68 -15.22
CA VAL A 95 -5.42 14.94 -14.96
C VAL A 95 -5.60 15.91 -13.81
N VAL A 96 -4.72 15.83 -12.82
CA VAL A 96 -4.57 16.85 -11.79
C VAL A 96 -3.15 17.39 -11.81
N GLU A 97 -3.00 18.70 -11.60
CA GLU A 97 -1.68 19.31 -11.62
C GLU A 97 -0.93 19.06 -10.29
N ASN A 98 -1.59 19.24 -9.17
CA ASN A 98 -1.00 19.11 -7.84
C ASN A 98 -2.08 18.92 -6.77
N ASP A 99 -1.69 18.89 -5.50
CA ASP A 99 -2.60 18.74 -4.35
C ASP A 99 -3.53 19.95 -4.10
N SER A 100 -3.29 21.08 -4.80
CA SER A 100 -4.16 22.26 -4.77
C SER A 100 -5.10 22.34 -5.99
N THR A 101 -5.12 21.33 -6.87
CA THR A 101 -6.05 21.27 -8.00
C THR A 101 -7.49 21.32 -7.49
N LEU A 102 -8.28 22.27 -7.99
CA LEU A 102 -9.62 22.59 -7.50
C LEU A 102 -10.69 21.75 -8.20
N PHE A 103 -11.55 21.11 -7.42
CA PHE A 103 -12.82 20.52 -7.84
C PHE A 103 -13.94 21.47 -7.46
N LYS A 104 -14.61 22.03 -8.47
CA LYS A 104 -15.74 22.93 -8.23
C LYS A 104 -17.01 22.12 -7.94
N TRP A 105 -17.69 22.50 -6.88
CA TRP A 105 -19.00 21.93 -6.59
C TRP A 105 -20.05 22.54 -7.56
N ASN A 106 -20.85 21.67 -8.15
CA ASN A 106 -21.85 22.05 -9.14
C ASN A 106 -23.21 22.47 -8.53
N GLY A 107 -23.30 22.59 -7.20
CA GLY A 107 -24.55 22.95 -6.49
C GLY A 107 -25.49 21.77 -6.21
N GLU A 108 -25.20 20.57 -6.69
CA GLU A 108 -26.01 19.38 -6.44
C GLU A 108 -25.84 18.85 -5.01
N LYS A 109 -26.94 18.31 -4.44
CA LYS A 109 -26.89 17.65 -3.15
C LYS A 109 -25.98 16.41 -3.19
N ARG A 110 -25.12 16.27 -2.19
CA ARG A 110 -24.20 15.15 -2.04
C ARG A 110 -24.59 14.26 -0.84
N SER A 111 -24.06 13.04 -0.80
CA SER A 111 -24.31 12.12 0.32
C SER A 111 -23.74 12.62 1.65
N LEU A 112 -22.66 13.40 1.61
CA LEU A 112 -22.06 14.04 2.79
C LEU A 112 -22.00 15.55 2.59
N LYS A 113 -22.43 16.29 3.62
CA LYS A 113 -22.45 17.76 3.59
C LYS A 113 -21.09 18.38 3.32
N VAL A 114 -20.01 17.75 3.79
CA VAL A 114 -18.62 18.21 3.58
C VAL A 114 -18.19 18.19 2.10
N TRP A 115 -18.91 17.49 1.24
CA TRP A 115 -18.67 17.46 -0.20
C TRP A 115 -19.46 18.53 -0.99
N GLU A 116 -20.35 19.26 -0.33
CA GLU A 116 -21.16 20.34 -0.92
C GLU A 116 -20.43 21.69 -0.86
N GLN A 117 -19.22 21.71 -1.37
CA GLN A 117 -18.36 22.89 -1.47
C GLN A 117 -17.24 22.63 -2.47
N ASP A 118 -16.57 23.68 -2.90
CA ASP A 118 -15.33 23.58 -3.65
C ASP A 118 -14.26 22.92 -2.77
N LEU A 119 -13.53 21.95 -3.33
CA LEU A 119 -12.48 21.20 -2.63
C LEU A 119 -11.22 21.16 -3.48
N ILE A 120 -10.05 21.38 -2.89
CA ILE A 120 -8.79 21.04 -3.53
C ILE A 120 -8.52 19.54 -3.40
N LEU A 121 -7.62 18.97 -4.24
CA LEU A 121 -7.31 17.53 -4.25
C LEU A 121 -6.96 16.99 -2.86
N LYS A 122 -6.15 17.73 -2.08
CA LYS A 122 -5.80 17.35 -0.71
C LYS A 122 -7.04 17.20 0.18
N GLU A 123 -7.96 18.14 0.14
CA GLU A 123 -9.21 18.10 0.91
C GLU A 123 -10.14 16.99 0.43
N ALA A 124 -10.28 16.82 -0.90
CA ALA A 124 -11.04 15.72 -1.49
C ALA A 124 -10.50 14.34 -1.07
N PHE A 125 -9.17 14.22 -0.92
CA PHE A 125 -8.52 13.02 -0.40
C PHE A 125 -8.89 12.78 1.07
N HIS A 126 -8.72 13.78 1.94
CA HIS A 126 -9.00 13.66 3.38
C HIS A 126 -10.48 13.44 3.68
N TYR A 127 -11.38 14.17 3.01
CA TYR A 127 -12.83 14.00 3.17
C TYR A 127 -13.38 12.78 2.41
N SER A 128 -12.50 12.02 1.73
CA SER A 128 -12.92 10.86 0.91
C SER A 128 -14.00 11.21 -0.12
N CYS A 129 -13.94 12.41 -0.73
CA CYS A 129 -14.94 12.89 -1.70
C CYS A 129 -15.09 11.90 -2.86
N VAL A 130 -16.15 11.08 -2.83
CA VAL A 130 -16.40 10.10 -3.88
C VAL A 130 -16.68 10.78 -5.22
N PRO A 131 -17.58 11.79 -5.32
CA PRO A 131 -17.84 12.44 -6.59
C PRO A 131 -16.61 13.09 -7.24
N CYS A 132 -15.70 13.69 -6.42
CA CYS A 132 -14.44 14.24 -6.92
C CYS A 132 -13.56 13.16 -7.57
N TYR A 133 -13.43 12.00 -6.90
CA TYR A 133 -12.60 10.90 -7.40
C TYR A 133 -13.24 10.11 -8.55
N GLN A 134 -14.56 10.13 -8.67
CA GLN A 134 -15.28 9.65 -9.85
C GLN A 134 -14.95 10.51 -11.07
N GLU A 135 -14.97 11.83 -10.92
CA GLU A 135 -14.57 12.77 -11.97
C GLU A 135 -13.11 12.54 -12.39
N VAL A 136 -12.19 12.42 -11.43
CA VAL A 136 -10.78 12.10 -11.69
C VAL A 136 -10.65 10.81 -12.50
N ALA A 137 -11.32 9.73 -12.07
CA ALA A 137 -11.24 8.43 -12.74
C ALA A 137 -11.80 8.48 -14.17
N ARG A 138 -12.94 9.17 -14.40
CA ARG A 138 -13.47 9.39 -15.75
C ARG A 138 -12.48 10.17 -16.64
N ASN A 139 -11.82 11.19 -16.11
CA ASN A 139 -10.84 12.00 -16.82
C ASN A 139 -9.53 11.23 -17.09
N ILE A 140 -9.14 10.28 -16.24
CA ILE A 140 -8.06 9.33 -16.53
C ILE A 140 -8.48 8.41 -17.67
N GLY A 141 -9.69 7.86 -17.63
CA GLY A 141 -10.24 6.88 -18.56
C GLY A 141 -9.73 5.47 -18.33
N ALA A 142 -10.55 4.47 -18.73
CA ALA A 142 -10.32 3.06 -18.42
C ALA A 142 -8.97 2.53 -18.94
N GLN A 143 -8.58 2.89 -20.16
CA GLN A 143 -7.34 2.41 -20.77
C GLN A 143 -6.09 2.86 -19.97
N ARG A 144 -5.99 4.16 -19.62
CA ARG A 144 -4.86 4.66 -18.83
C ARG A 144 -4.90 4.13 -17.40
N MET A 145 -6.10 4.03 -16.80
CA MET A 145 -6.29 3.48 -15.47
C MET A 145 -5.75 2.04 -15.41
N SER A 146 -6.19 1.15 -16.33
CA SER A 146 -5.73 -0.24 -16.40
C SER A 146 -4.22 -0.34 -16.59
N ALA A 147 -3.65 0.41 -17.54
CA ALA A 147 -2.21 0.40 -17.81
C ALA A 147 -1.36 0.82 -16.59
N TYR A 148 -1.83 1.80 -15.82
CA TYR A 148 -1.15 2.21 -14.59
C TYR A 148 -1.33 1.22 -13.45
N LEU A 149 -2.51 0.61 -13.30
CA LEU A 149 -2.75 -0.43 -12.29
C LEU A 149 -1.81 -1.62 -12.49
N ASP A 150 -1.63 -2.06 -13.74
CA ASP A 150 -0.66 -3.10 -14.11
C ASP A 150 0.78 -2.68 -13.81
N LYS A 151 1.16 -1.46 -14.22
CA LYS A 151 2.49 -0.88 -13.98
C LYS A 151 2.80 -0.77 -12.48
N LEU A 152 1.82 -0.38 -11.67
CA LEU A 152 1.92 -0.24 -10.23
C LEU A 152 1.78 -1.58 -9.48
N LYS A 153 1.31 -2.63 -10.14
CA LYS A 153 0.99 -3.95 -9.55
C LYS A 153 0.07 -3.79 -8.31
N TYR A 154 -1.04 -3.06 -8.48
CA TYR A 154 -1.96 -2.76 -7.41
C TYR A 154 -3.13 -3.75 -7.40
N GLY A 155 -3.02 -4.86 -6.66
CA GLY A 155 -4.08 -5.86 -6.51
C GLY A 155 -4.59 -6.46 -7.83
N ALA A 156 -5.81 -6.95 -7.81
CA ALA A 156 -6.56 -7.42 -8.96
C ALA A 156 -7.76 -6.50 -9.19
N MET A 157 -7.58 -5.52 -10.08
CA MET A 157 -8.59 -4.50 -10.35
C MET A 157 -9.35 -4.85 -11.64
N ASP A 158 -10.68 -4.93 -11.52
CA ASP A 158 -11.60 -5.15 -12.63
C ASP A 158 -12.13 -3.79 -13.11
N VAL A 159 -11.45 -3.20 -14.11
CA VAL A 159 -11.75 -1.86 -14.62
C VAL A 159 -11.97 -1.85 -16.13
N ASP A 160 -13.10 -1.29 -16.55
CA ASP A 160 -13.45 -1.05 -17.95
C ASP A 160 -14.16 0.30 -18.13
N THR A 161 -14.67 0.56 -19.32
CA THR A 161 -15.37 1.82 -19.65
C THR A 161 -16.73 1.96 -18.96
N THR A 162 -17.33 0.87 -18.49
CA THR A 162 -18.67 0.87 -17.88
C THR A 162 -18.63 1.06 -16.37
N ASN A 163 -17.48 0.73 -15.74
CA ASN A 163 -17.32 0.77 -14.30
C ASN A 163 -16.21 1.73 -13.80
N ILE A 164 -15.59 2.50 -14.71
CA ILE A 164 -14.40 3.32 -14.43
C ILE A 164 -14.51 4.21 -13.19
N ASP A 165 -15.67 4.66 -12.83
CA ASP A 165 -15.90 5.54 -11.70
C ASP A 165 -16.49 4.84 -10.46
N MET A 166 -16.62 3.49 -10.50
CA MET A 166 -17.19 2.69 -9.41
C MET A 166 -16.39 1.43 -9.04
N PHE A 167 -15.49 0.95 -9.90
CA PHE A 167 -14.83 -0.36 -9.77
C PHE A 167 -14.09 -0.58 -8.43
N TRP A 168 -13.72 0.47 -7.71
CA TRP A 168 -13.09 0.36 -6.37
C TRP A 168 -14.10 0.35 -5.21
N LEU A 169 -15.37 0.67 -5.48
CA LEU A 169 -16.49 0.71 -4.52
C LEU A 169 -17.41 -0.48 -4.70
N GLU A 170 -17.55 -0.96 -5.92
CA GLU A 170 -18.46 -2.02 -6.34
C GLU A 170 -17.74 -2.95 -7.33
N GLY A 171 -18.33 -4.12 -7.64
CA GLY A 171 -17.78 -5.05 -8.61
C GLY A 171 -16.80 -6.06 -8.01
N ASP A 172 -15.86 -6.53 -8.82
CA ASP A 172 -15.01 -7.68 -8.51
C ASP A 172 -13.53 -7.33 -8.25
N SER A 173 -13.22 -6.03 -8.21
CA SER A 173 -11.89 -5.53 -7.83
C SER A 173 -11.50 -5.99 -6.43
N LYS A 174 -10.26 -6.48 -6.26
CA LYS A 174 -9.80 -7.05 -4.99
C LYS A 174 -8.35 -6.68 -4.71
N ILE A 175 -8.10 -6.40 -3.42
CA ILE A 175 -6.76 -6.25 -2.86
C ILE A 175 -6.73 -6.85 -1.46
N SER A 176 -5.66 -7.57 -1.10
CA SER A 176 -5.46 -8.11 0.24
C SER A 176 -4.70 -7.12 1.14
N GLN A 177 -4.68 -7.38 2.45
CA GLN A 177 -3.89 -6.56 3.38
C GLN A 177 -2.40 -6.64 3.06
N PHE A 178 -1.88 -7.82 2.73
CA PHE A 178 -0.50 -8.00 2.28
C PHE A 178 -0.19 -7.17 1.02
N GLN A 179 -1.08 -7.18 0.04
CA GLN A 179 -0.90 -6.39 -1.19
C GLN A 179 -0.96 -4.88 -0.92
N GLN A 180 -1.78 -4.42 0.04
CA GLN A 180 -1.79 -3.02 0.48
C GLN A 180 -0.45 -2.63 1.11
N ILE A 181 0.10 -3.47 1.99
CA ILE A 181 1.41 -3.23 2.62
C ILE A 181 2.53 -3.26 1.59
N ASP A 182 2.55 -4.26 0.68
CA ASP A 182 3.56 -4.31 -0.39
C ASP A 182 3.55 -3.04 -1.25
N PHE A 183 2.36 -2.59 -1.66
CA PHE A 183 2.21 -1.36 -2.43
C PHE A 183 2.74 -0.14 -1.66
N LEU A 184 2.38 0.01 -0.38
CA LEU A 184 2.82 1.12 0.46
C LEU A 184 4.33 1.05 0.75
N LYS A 185 4.89 -0.15 0.95
CA LYS A 185 6.33 -0.37 1.12
C LYS A 185 7.10 0.08 -0.13
N ARG A 186 6.67 -0.34 -1.32
CA ARG A 186 7.28 0.09 -2.59
C ARG A 186 7.13 1.58 -2.82
N PHE A 187 5.99 2.17 -2.45
CA PHE A 187 5.80 3.62 -2.49
C PHE A 187 6.76 4.35 -1.57
N TYR A 188 6.87 3.94 -0.32
CA TYR A 188 7.75 4.53 0.69
C TYR A 188 9.23 4.49 0.26
N GLN A 189 9.67 3.36 -0.29
CA GLN A 189 11.04 3.10 -0.72
C GLN A 189 11.38 3.67 -2.12
N SER A 190 10.48 4.46 -2.73
CA SER A 190 10.65 5.05 -4.07
C SER A 190 10.85 3.99 -5.17
N GLN A 191 10.24 2.81 -5.00
CA GLN A 191 10.31 1.68 -5.94
C GLN A 191 9.13 1.61 -6.92
N LEU A 192 8.11 2.46 -6.72
CA LEU A 192 7.05 2.58 -7.72
C LEU A 192 7.57 3.34 -8.95
N PRO A 193 7.15 2.93 -10.16
CA PRO A 193 7.56 3.60 -11.40
C PRO A 193 6.77 4.90 -11.61
N ILE A 194 6.95 5.86 -10.72
CA ILE A 194 6.30 7.19 -10.69
C ILE A 194 7.36 8.28 -10.57
N SER A 195 6.99 9.52 -10.88
CA SER A 195 7.88 10.66 -10.73
C SER A 195 8.13 11.01 -9.26
N GLU A 196 9.34 11.50 -8.96
CA GLU A 196 9.67 12.03 -7.62
C GLU A 196 8.70 13.14 -7.17
N ARG A 197 8.22 13.93 -8.13
CA ARG A 197 7.21 14.96 -7.89
C ARG A 197 5.90 14.36 -7.35
N THR A 198 5.38 13.33 -8.00
CA THR A 198 4.16 12.62 -7.57
C THR A 198 4.36 12.00 -6.20
N GLU A 199 5.51 11.36 -5.97
CA GLU A 199 5.84 10.77 -4.66
C GLU A 199 5.81 11.81 -3.54
N LYS A 200 6.49 12.97 -3.73
CA LYS A 200 6.52 14.06 -2.74
C LYS A 200 5.12 14.63 -2.46
N ILE A 201 4.30 14.82 -3.49
CA ILE A 201 2.92 15.31 -3.32
C ILE A 201 2.12 14.30 -2.51
N MET A 202 2.18 13.02 -2.87
CA MET A 202 1.41 11.98 -2.19
C MET A 202 1.86 11.78 -0.74
N LYS A 203 3.15 11.74 -0.45
CA LYS A 203 3.67 11.64 0.92
C LYS A 203 3.12 12.78 1.80
N ARG A 204 3.05 14.01 1.28
CA ARG A 204 2.46 15.16 1.97
C ARG A 204 0.94 15.04 2.12
N MET A 205 0.23 14.61 1.08
CA MET A 205 -1.21 14.45 1.11
C MET A 205 -1.68 13.37 2.10
N MET A 206 -0.88 12.33 2.31
CA MET A 206 -1.24 11.21 3.20
C MET A 206 -1.04 11.51 4.68
N ILE A 207 -0.42 12.63 5.08
CA ILE A 207 -0.21 12.98 6.49
C ILE A 207 -1.56 13.13 7.18
N LEU A 208 -1.77 12.33 8.24
CA LEU A 208 -2.94 12.40 9.13
C LEU A 208 -2.60 13.06 10.45
N GLU A 209 -1.37 12.81 10.92
CA GLU A 209 -0.84 13.36 12.17
C GLU A 209 0.69 13.45 12.06
N GLU A 210 1.24 14.52 12.56
CA GLU A 210 2.68 14.75 12.60
C GLU A 210 3.03 15.52 13.88
N ASN A 211 3.99 15.01 14.63
CA ASN A 211 4.53 15.62 15.83
C ASN A 211 6.04 15.32 15.95
N ASP A 212 6.67 15.71 17.07
CA ASP A 212 8.11 15.55 17.29
C ASP A 212 8.55 14.08 17.36
N ASN A 213 7.63 13.15 17.65
CA ASN A 213 7.96 11.73 17.88
C ASN A 213 7.68 10.89 16.64
N TYR A 214 6.59 11.17 15.91
CA TYR A 214 6.19 10.37 14.74
C TYR A 214 5.43 11.15 13.67
N THR A 215 5.38 10.57 12.49
CA THR A 215 4.47 10.97 11.42
C THR A 215 3.60 9.78 11.01
N LEU A 216 2.29 9.94 11.15
CA LEU A 216 1.29 8.96 10.71
C LEU A 216 0.74 9.36 9.35
N ARG A 217 0.84 8.47 8.37
CA ARG A 217 0.26 8.64 7.04
C ARG A 217 -0.71 7.51 6.72
N GLY A 218 -1.80 7.83 6.06
CA GLY A 218 -2.74 6.77 5.72
C GLY A 218 -4.01 7.23 5.04
N LYS A 219 -4.88 6.25 4.80
CA LYS A 219 -6.19 6.43 4.20
C LYS A 219 -7.18 5.40 4.70
N THR A 220 -8.36 5.87 5.11
CA THR A 220 -9.50 5.01 5.43
C THR A 220 -10.27 4.65 4.15
N GLY A 221 -10.93 3.48 4.19
CA GLY A 221 -11.87 3.04 3.18
C GLY A 221 -13.16 2.50 3.80
N TRP A 222 -14.26 2.59 3.07
CA TRP A 222 -15.52 1.94 3.43
C TRP A 222 -16.33 1.72 2.16
N SER A 223 -16.78 0.49 1.97
CA SER A 223 -17.74 0.10 0.95
C SER A 223 -18.80 -0.81 1.57
N ILE A 224 -19.99 -0.81 0.97
CA ILE A 224 -21.09 -1.69 1.36
C ILE A 224 -21.49 -2.46 0.11
N ARG A 225 -21.43 -3.79 0.18
CA ARG A 225 -21.86 -4.67 -0.92
C ARG A 225 -22.81 -5.73 -0.40
N ASN A 226 -24.01 -5.84 -0.97
CA ASN A 226 -25.03 -6.80 -0.56
C ASN A 226 -25.30 -6.78 0.97
N GLY A 227 -25.33 -5.58 1.56
CA GLY A 227 -25.50 -5.40 3.00
C GLY A 227 -24.26 -5.67 3.85
N ASN A 228 -23.16 -6.19 3.27
CA ASN A 228 -21.92 -6.44 3.99
C ASN A 228 -21.03 -5.20 3.97
N ASN A 229 -20.63 -4.76 5.14
CA ASN A 229 -19.67 -3.67 5.30
C ASN A 229 -18.24 -4.18 5.10
N ASN A 230 -17.38 -3.32 4.60
CA ASN A 230 -15.98 -3.58 4.38
C ASN A 230 -15.19 -2.31 4.72
N GLY A 231 -14.64 -2.28 5.91
CA GLY A 231 -13.91 -1.15 6.46
C GLY A 231 -12.41 -1.33 6.34
N TRP A 232 -11.69 -0.26 5.95
CA TRP A 232 -10.26 -0.24 5.80
C TRP A 232 -9.60 0.92 6.53
N PHE A 233 -8.40 0.67 7.04
CA PHE A 233 -7.41 1.71 7.30
C PHE A 233 -6.04 1.19 6.90
N VAL A 234 -5.37 1.90 5.98
CA VAL A 234 -4.05 1.53 5.45
C VAL A 234 -3.10 2.71 5.50
N GLY A 235 -1.84 2.44 5.73
CA GLY A 235 -0.85 3.50 5.83
C GLY A 235 0.47 3.05 6.41
N TYR A 236 1.23 4.02 6.92
CA TYR A 236 2.46 3.76 7.63
C TYR A 236 2.74 4.82 8.69
N LEU A 237 3.46 4.40 9.72
CA LEU A 237 3.96 5.19 10.82
C LEU A 237 5.48 5.29 10.70
N GLU A 238 6.02 6.50 10.67
CA GLU A 238 7.44 6.79 10.83
C GLU A 238 7.67 7.22 12.27
N ASN A 239 8.50 6.48 13.01
CA ASN A 239 8.87 6.78 14.39
C ASN A 239 10.41 6.78 14.50
N GLY A 240 11.01 7.96 14.51
CA GLY A 240 12.46 8.10 14.44
C GLY A 240 13.03 7.51 13.15
N SER A 241 13.88 6.47 13.28
CA SER A 241 14.46 5.74 12.14
C SER A 241 13.65 4.53 11.69
N ASP A 242 12.60 4.17 12.43
CA ASP A 242 11.84 2.95 12.21
C ASP A 242 10.52 3.26 11.49
N THR A 243 10.09 2.34 10.63
CA THR A 243 8.87 2.50 9.84
C THR A 243 8.02 1.25 9.93
N TYR A 244 6.73 1.44 10.23
CA TYR A 244 5.75 0.38 10.37
C TYR A 244 4.61 0.62 9.39
N PHE A 245 4.37 -0.34 8.50
CA PHE A 245 3.23 -0.32 7.59
C PHE A 245 2.05 -1.03 8.23
N PHE A 246 0.85 -0.56 7.96
CA PHE A 246 -0.34 -1.21 8.45
C PHE A 246 -1.44 -1.29 7.38
N ALA A 247 -2.18 -2.37 7.44
CA ALA A 247 -3.40 -2.56 6.69
C ALA A 247 -4.39 -3.29 7.58
N THR A 248 -5.38 -2.57 8.08
CA THR A 248 -6.48 -3.12 8.86
C THR A 248 -7.71 -3.26 7.98
N ASN A 249 -8.36 -4.42 8.04
CA ASN A 249 -9.63 -4.66 7.37
C ASN A 249 -10.62 -5.26 8.36
N ILE A 250 -11.78 -4.62 8.49
CA ILE A 250 -12.80 -4.98 9.48
C ILE A 250 -14.22 -4.91 8.91
N ASN A 251 -15.10 -5.73 9.50
CA ASN A 251 -16.55 -5.68 9.37
C ASN A 251 -17.16 -5.41 10.75
N PRO A 252 -18.30 -4.70 10.84
CA PRO A 252 -19.02 -4.53 12.10
C PRO A 252 -19.75 -5.84 12.47
N ASN A 253 -19.83 -6.16 13.77
CA ASN A 253 -20.70 -7.20 14.28
C ASN A 253 -22.17 -6.83 14.11
N ALA A 254 -23.10 -7.80 14.25
CA ALA A 254 -24.52 -7.62 13.95
C ALA A 254 -25.18 -6.45 14.72
N ASP A 255 -24.79 -6.26 15.98
CA ASP A 255 -25.36 -5.23 16.86
C ASP A 255 -24.52 -3.95 16.95
N PHE A 256 -23.58 -3.77 16.01
CA PHE A 256 -22.65 -2.63 16.02
C PHE A 256 -23.37 -1.31 15.73
N ASN A 257 -23.07 -0.26 16.51
CA ASN A 257 -23.55 1.09 16.21
C ASN A 257 -22.81 1.68 14.99
N MET A 258 -23.47 1.70 13.84
CA MET A 258 -22.90 2.13 12.57
C MET A 258 -22.44 3.59 12.53
N ASP A 259 -22.92 4.46 13.43
CA ASP A 259 -22.46 5.86 13.54
C ASP A 259 -20.97 5.91 14.00
N LEU A 260 -20.50 4.88 14.69
CA LEU A 260 -19.12 4.76 15.14
C LEU A 260 -18.20 4.12 14.08
N PHE A 261 -18.75 3.45 13.06
CA PHE A 261 -17.94 2.72 12.09
C PHE A 261 -16.94 3.61 11.31
N PRO A 262 -17.26 4.86 10.96
CA PRO A 262 -16.27 5.78 10.36
C PRO A 262 -15.04 6.02 11.20
N MET A 263 -15.17 6.02 12.53
CA MET A 263 -14.06 6.23 13.47
C MET A 263 -13.33 4.92 13.77
N ILE A 264 -14.06 3.85 14.10
CA ILE A 264 -13.50 2.61 14.61
C ILE A 264 -12.53 1.94 13.65
N ARG A 265 -12.74 2.10 12.32
CA ARG A 265 -11.81 1.61 11.29
C ARG A 265 -10.37 2.10 11.48
N LYS A 266 -10.21 3.30 12.03
CA LYS A 266 -8.91 3.91 12.34
C LYS A 266 -8.46 3.54 13.76
N GLU A 267 -9.36 3.66 14.74
CA GLU A 267 -9.01 3.55 16.16
C GLU A 267 -8.43 2.17 16.53
N VAL A 268 -8.97 1.07 16.00
CA VAL A 268 -8.42 -0.27 16.28
C VAL A 268 -6.96 -0.41 15.83
N THR A 269 -6.58 0.23 14.72
CA THR A 269 -5.18 0.24 14.27
C THR A 269 -4.32 1.10 15.18
N LEU A 270 -4.79 2.29 15.55
CA LEU A 270 -4.05 3.18 16.45
C LEU A 270 -3.84 2.54 17.83
N GLU A 271 -4.85 1.82 18.33
CA GLU A 271 -4.73 1.07 19.58
C GLU A 271 -3.69 -0.06 19.47
N ALA A 272 -3.68 -0.79 18.34
CA ALA A 272 -2.66 -1.80 18.09
C ALA A 272 -1.24 -1.20 18.05
N LEU A 273 -1.06 -0.05 17.38
CA LEU A 273 0.22 0.65 17.33
C LEU A 273 0.67 1.13 18.73
N ARG A 274 -0.26 1.63 19.58
CA ARG A 274 0.03 2.00 20.98
C ARG A 274 0.39 0.78 21.82
N ASN A 275 -0.33 -0.33 21.64
CA ASN A 275 -0.08 -1.59 22.37
C ASN A 275 1.32 -2.16 22.05
N MET A 276 1.80 -1.94 20.85
CA MET A 276 3.18 -2.25 20.45
C MET A 276 4.21 -1.18 20.91
N ASN A 277 3.80 -0.14 21.64
CA ASN A 277 4.62 1.02 22.06
C ASN A 277 5.24 1.80 20.89
N LEU A 278 4.55 1.86 19.76
CA LEU A 278 5.02 2.55 18.55
C LEU A 278 4.48 4.00 18.44
N MET A 279 3.43 4.32 19.20
CA MET A 279 2.83 5.65 19.30
C MET A 279 2.67 6.00 20.79
N ASN A 280 3.33 7.05 21.24
CA ASN A 280 3.24 7.59 22.60
C ASN A 280 2.87 9.08 22.54
#